data_330dda89f4724cac8ea71625f8f2268c
#
_entry.id   330dda89f4724cac8ea71625f8f2268c
#
_cell.length_a   1.000
_cell.length_b   1.000
_cell.length_c   1.000
_cell.angle_alpha   90.00
_cell.angle_beta   90.00
_cell.angle_gamma   90.00
#
_symmetry.space_group_name_H-M   'P 1'
#
loop_
_entity.id
_entity.type
_entity.pdbx_description
1 polymer ?
#
loop_
_entity_poly.entity_id
_entity_poly.type
_entity_poly.pdbx_seq_one_letter_code
_entity_poly.pdbx_strand_id
1 'polypeptide(L)'
;MKNKYRNLFLLFGILAIVIMLCTMDMDYSDIWENVKRIGFWFPVIMLLWFFVYLINTCSWYLIIRDDRQYSVPFWKVCKLSITGFAINYATPGGLMGGEPYRIMELTPYVGVSKATSSVILYVMMHIFSHFWFWFLSIFLYIFLYPVNTFMVILLTAIGAFCLLAIYFFTRGYKNGMAVKTFRFLQKVPFIRKWAHSFVVKQKDTLEQIDSQIALLHSQHKITFYSALLLELSARILSSLEIYIILSVFTPAVNGWDCVLILAFSSLFSNLIFFFPMQLGAREGGLALAVEGV
;
A
#
# COMPACT_ATOMS: atom_id res chain seq x y z
N MET A 1 -2.86 21.56 -21.24
CA MET A 1 -3.12 20.09 -21.25
C MET A 1 -3.18 19.47 -19.87
N LYS A 2 -2.32 19.86 -18.90
CA LYS A 2 -2.25 19.24 -17.55
C LYS A 2 -3.57 19.24 -16.74
N ASN A 3 -4.33 20.34 -16.77
CA ASN A 3 -5.58 20.43 -15.99
C ASN A 3 -6.71 19.51 -16.50
N LYS A 4 -6.75 19.22 -17.80
CA LYS A 4 -7.79 18.36 -18.40
C LYS A 4 -7.68 16.91 -17.93
N TYR A 5 -6.48 16.35 -17.88
CA TYR A 5 -6.27 14.96 -17.39
C TYR A 5 -6.51 14.85 -15.90
N ARG A 6 -6.06 15.82 -15.09
CA ARG A 6 -6.34 15.87 -13.66
C ARG A 6 -7.84 15.90 -13.38
N ASN A 7 -8.58 16.76 -14.08
CA ASN A 7 -10.03 16.84 -13.90
C ASN A 7 -10.74 15.57 -14.39
N LEU A 8 -10.25 14.92 -15.45
CA LEU A 8 -10.77 13.65 -15.93
C LEU A 8 -10.57 12.53 -14.89
N PHE A 9 -9.41 12.43 -14.26
CA PHE A 9 -9.17 11.46 -13.18
C PHE A 9 -10.06 11.70 -11.96
N LEU A 10 -10.24 12.96 -11.56
CA LEU A 10 -11.14 13.31 -10.46
C LEU A 10 -12.60 12.97 -10.81
N LEU A 11 -13.05 13.30 -12.02
CA LEU A 11 -14.40 12.96 -12.49
C LEU A 11 -14.64 11.45 -12.50
N PHE A 12 -13.65 10.69 -12.99
CA PHE A 12 -13.72 9.23 -13.01
C PHE A 12 -13.77 8.64 -11.59
N GLY A 13 -12.99 9.18 -10.64
CA GLY A 13 -13.03 8.78 -9.23
C GLY A 13 -14.39 9.07 -8.58
N ILE A 14 -14.95 10.27 -8.81
CA ILE A 14 -16.29 10.63 -8.30
C ILE A 14 -17.36 9.71 -8.90
N LEU A 15 -17.30 9.46 -10.21
CA LEU A 15 -18.25 8.57 -10.89
C LEU A 15 -18.18 7.15 -10.33
N ALA A 16 -16.99 6.64 -10.07
CA ALA A 16 -16.78 5.31 -9.46
C ALA A 16 -17.39 5.23 -8.06
N ILE A 17 -17.22 6.26 -7.22
CA ILE A 17 -17.85 6.34 -5.90
C ILE A 17 -19.38 6.35 -6.01
N VAL A 18 -19.93 7.16 -6.92
CA VAL A 18 -21.39 7.22 -7.14
C VAL A 18 -21.93 5.87 -7.58
N ILE A 19 -21.27 5.21 -8.55
CA ILE A 19 -21.64 3.87 -8.99
C ILE A 19 -21.62 2.88 -7.82
N MET A 20 -20.55 2.92 -7.01
CA MET A 20 -20.43 2.06 -5.81
C MET A 20 -21.61 2.28 -4.86
N LEU A 21 -21.91 3.52 -4.50
CA LEU A 21 -23.00 3.84 -3.59
C LEU A 21 -24.38 3.44 -4.14
N CYS A 22 -24.58 3.47 -5.47
CA CYS A 22 -25.81 3.08 -6.11
C CYS A 22 -25.95 1.56 -6.33
N THR A 23 -24.83 0.82 -6.36
CA THR A 23 -24.85 -0.64 -6.66
C THR A 23 -24.71 -1.52 -5.44
N MET A 24 -24.29 -0.97 -4.30
CA MET A 24 -24.23 -1.71 -3.04
C MET A 24 -25.60 -1.66 -2.33
N ASP A 25 -26.15 -2.84 -2.03
CA ASP A 25 -27.30 -2.99 -1.13
C ASP A 25 -26.84 -2.73 0.31
N MET A 26 -26.62 -1.45 0.65
CA MET A 26 -26.26 -1.03 1.99
C MET A 26 -27.45 -0.37 2.67
N ASP A 27 -27.78 -0.85 3.86
CA ASP A 27 -28.72 -0.14 4.72
C ASP A 27 -28.00 1.07 5.35
N TYR A 28 -28.28 2.26 4.79
CA TYR A 28 -27.68 3.51 5.27
C TYR A 28 -28.09 3.84 6.71
N SER A 29 -29.22 3.29 7.19
CA SER A 29 -29.67 3.49 8.58
C SER A 29 -28.76 2.72 9.54
N ASP A 30 -28.39 1.48 9.21
CA ASP A 30 -27.46 0.65 10.00
C ASP A 30 -26.07 1.28 10.06
N ILE A 31 -25.57 1.81 8.94
CA ILE A 31 -24.31 2.53 8.91
C ILE A 31 -24.36 3.73 9.85
N TRP A 32 -25.43 4.50 9.79
CA TRP A 32 -25.59 5.68 10.64
C TRP A 32 -25.72 5.34 12.13
N GLU A 33 -26.40 4.26 12.46
CA GLU A 33 -26.50 3.75 13.84
C GLU A 33 -25.13 3.27 14.35
N ASN A 34 -24.38 2.53 13.56
CA ASN A 34 -23.02 2.12 13.92
C ASN A 34 -22.06 3.30 14.10
N VAL A 35 -22.15 4.34 13.25
CA VAL A 35 -21.37 5.58 13.41
C VAL A 35 -21.75 6.29 14.72
N LYS A 36 -23.06 6.37 15.06
CA LYS A 36 -23.51 6.91 16.35
C LYS A 36 -22.99 6.10 17.54
N ARG A 37 -22.97 4.78 17.42
CA ARG A 37 -22.48 3.88 18.47
C ARG A 37 -20.99 4.04 18.72
N ILE A 38 -20.18 4.24 17.66
CA ILE A 38 -18.76 4.57 17.76
C ILE A 38 -18.57 5.95 18.42
N GLY A 39 -19.47 6.91 18.13
CA GLY A 39 -19.53 8.21 18.79
C GLY A 39 -18.22 8.99 18.75
N PHE A 40 -17.69 9.36 19.94
CA PHE A 40 -16.43 10.12 20.06
C PHE A 40 -15.22 9.42 19.44
N TRP A 41 -15.22 8.10 19.35
CA TRP A 41 -14.11 7.36 18.76
C TRP A 41 -13.99 7.54 17.23
N PHE A 42 -15.07 7.94 16.56
CA PHE A 42 -15.02 8.21 15.11
C PHE A 42 -14.02 9.31 14.73
N PRO A 43 -14.07 10.54 15.31
CA PRO A 43 -13.03 11.54 15.07
C PRO A 43 -11.63 11.09 15.54
N VAL A 44 -11.51 10.25 16.57
CA VAL A 44 -10.21 9.69 16.99
C VAL A 44 -9.63 8.79 15.90
N ILE A 45 -10.44 7.95 15.25
CA ILE A 45 -10.03 7.13 14.10
C ILE A 45 -9.60 8.03 12.93
N MET A 46 -10.33 9.11 12.65
CA MET A 46 -9.94 10.06 11.59
C MET A 46 -8.58 10.71 11.89
N LEU A 47 -8.34 11.07 13.16
CA LEU A 47 -7.05 11.60 13.59
C LEU A 47 -5.93 10.55 13.51
N LEU A 48 -6.20 9.30 13.87
CA LEU A 48 -5.28 8.19 13.72
C LEU A 48 -4.83 8.04 12.24
N TRP A 49 -5.77 8.05 11.31
CA TRP A 49 -5.47 7.98 9.88
C TRP A 49 -4.67 9.18 9.38
N PHE A 50 -4.91 10.37 9.92
CA PHE A 50 -4.07 11.51 9.62
C PHE A 50 -2.61 11.26 10.00
N PHE A 51 -2.33 10.69 11.18
CA PHE A 51 -0.97 10.33 11.60
C PHE A 51 -0.38 9.21 10.74
N VAL A 52 -1.16 8.19 10.39
CA VAL A 52 -0.74 7.11 9.46
C VAL A 52 -0.29 7.72 8.12
N TYR A 53 -1.08 8.64 7.56
CA TYR A 53 -0.70 9.32 6.31
C TYR A 53 0.52 10.24 6.47
N LEU A 54 0.72 10.86 7.63
CA LEU A 54 1.94 11.62 7.90
C LEU A 54 3.17 10.72 7.90
N ILE A 55 3.11 9.56 8.55
CA ILE A 55 4.22 8.60 8.59
C ILE A 55 4.53 8.08 7.18
N ASN A 56 3.51 7.70 6.41
CA ASN A 56 3.67 7.29 5.01
C ASN A 56 4.25 8.43 4.14
N THR A 57 3.84 9.67 4.41
CA THR A 57 4.42 10.85 3.75
C THR A 57 5.88 11.03 4.11
N CYS A 58 6.27 10.83 5.38
CA CYS A 58 7.67 10.88 5.80
C CYS A 58 8.51 9.84 5.06
N SER A 59 7.99 8.61 4.91
CA SER A 59 8.65 7.55 4.14
C SER A 59 8.95 8.01 2.70
N TRP A 60 7.93 8.49 1.99
CA TRP A 60 8.11 8.97 0.62
C TRP A 60 8.98 10.23 0.52
N TYR A 61 8.84 11.15 1.47
CA TYR A 61 9.62 12.37 1.54
C TYR A 61 11.11 12.11 1.71
N LEU A 62 11.50 11.11 2.53
CA LEU A 62 12.88 10.66 2.65
C LEU A 62 13.44 10.18 1.31
N ILE A 63 12.67 9.40 0.55
CA ILE A 63 13.04 8.90 -0.78
C ILE A 63 13.25 10.05 -1.78
N ILE A 64 12.39 11.08 -1.73
CA ILE A 64 12.52 12.25 -2.61
C ILE A 64 13.78 13.05 -2.26
N ARG A 65 14.01 13.31 -0.97
CA ARG A 65 15.13 14.13 -0.46
C ARG A 65 16.47 13.43 -0.38
N ASP A 66 16.53 12.16 -0.67
CA ASP A 66 17.76 11.40 -0.67
C ASP A 66 18.84 12.06 -1.53
N ASP A 67 18.44 12.64 -2.63
CA ASP A 67 19.24 13.51 -3.48
C ASP A 67 19.03 14.97 -3.05
N ARG A 68 19.91 15.51 -2.21
CA ARG A 68 19.79 16.88 -1.62
C ARG A 68 19.62 18.00 -2.62
N GLN A 69 19.68 17.69 -3.91
CA GLN A 69 19.52 18.62 -5.03
C GLN A 69 18.08 19.14 -5.17
N TYR A 70 17.07 18.42 -4.65
CA TYR A 70 15.67 18.75 -4.85
C TYR A 70 15.02 19.33 -3.59
N SER A 71 14.33 20.46 -3.73
CA SER A 71 13.56 21.09 -2.66
C SER A 71 12.07 21.00 -2.99
N VAL A 72 11.37 20.06 -2.34
CA VAL A 72 9.93 19.93 -2.40
C VAL A 72 9.37 20.21 -1.00
N PRO A 73 8.38 21.09 -0.82
CA PRO A 73 7.78 21.32 0.48
C PRO A 73 7.10 20.04 1.01
N PHE A 74 7.31 19.72 2.29
CA PHE A 74 6.73 18.53 2.93
C PHE A 74 5.21 18.44 2.76
N TRP A 75 4.50 19.54 2.99
CA TRP A 75 3.04 19.58 2.85
C TRP A 75 2.53 19.37 1.43
N LYS A 76 3.35 19.69 0.41
CA LYS A 76 3.02 19.32 -0.98
C LYS A 76 3.07 17.80 -1.15
N VAL A 77 4.09 17.14 -0.62
CA VAL A 77 4.20 15.67 -0.65
C VAL A 77 3.07 15.02 0.14
N CYS A 78 2.73 15.58 1.31
CA CYS A 78 1.60 15.13 2.12
C CYS A 78 0.28 15.19 1.34
N LYS A 79 0.00 16.33 0.69
CA LYS A 79 -1.18 16.48 -0.17
C LYS A 79 -1.20 15.46 -1.30
N LEU A 80 -0.06 15.22 -1.96
CA LEU A 80 0.05 14.24 -3.04
C LEU A 80 -0.13 12.81 -2.53
N SER A 81 0.39 12.51 -1.34
CA SER A 81 0.23 11.22 -0.69
C SER A 81 -1.26 10.92 -0.44
N ILE A 82 -1.95 11.80 0.28
CA ILE A 82 -3.36 11.66 0.62
C ILE A 82 -4.24 11.60 -0.63
N THR A 83 -4.05 12.54 -1.57
CA THR A 83 -4.84 12.56 -2.81
C THR A 83 -4.59 11.32 -3.67
N GLY A 84 -3.34 10.85 -3.76
CA GLY A 84 -2.99 9.65 -4.49
C GLY A 84 -3.65 8.40 -3.90
N PHE A 85 -3.69 8.25 -2.58
CA PHE A 85 -4.44 7.18 -1.93
C PHE A 85 -5.94 7.28 -2.19
N ALA A 86 -6.53 8.47 -2.04
CA ALA A 86 -7.96 8.67 -2.32
C ALA A 86 -8.32 8.27 -3.76
N ILE A 87 -7.49 8.63 -4.75
CA ILE A 87 -7.68 8.24 -6.15
C ILE A 87 -7.57 6.72 -6.31
N ASN A 88 -6.62 6.06 -5.65
CA ASN A 88 -6.47 4.61 -5.70
C ASN A 88 -7.71 3.89 -5.15
N TYR A 89 -8.30 4.38 -4.06
CA TYR A 89 -9.55 3.83 -3.52
C TYR A 89 -10.75 4.08 -4.43
N ALA A 90 -10.79 5.24 -5.11
CA ALA A 90 -11.89 5.63 -5.97
C ALA A 90 -11.84 4.99 -7.39
N THR A 91 -10.70 4.44 -7.80
CA THR A 91 -10.55 3.86 -9.15
C THR A 91 -10.73 2.34 -9.13
N PRO A 92 -11.56 1.78 -10.04
CA PRO A 92 -11.68 0.34 -10.20
C PRO A 92 -10.32 -0.28 -10.55
N GLY A 93 -9.94 -1.37 -9.86
CA GLY A 93 -8.64 -2.01 -10.05
C GLY A 93 -7.53 -1.56 -9.09
N GLY A 94 -7.87 -0.73 -8.12
CA GLY A 94 -7.17 -0.50 -6.83
C GLY A 94 -5.67 -0.27 -6.88
N LEU A 95 -5.09 0.51 -7.71
CA LEU A 95 -3.67 0.93 -7.68
C LEU A 95 -3.25 1.71 -8.96
N MET A 96 -4.17 2.01 -9.87
CA MET A 96 -3.78 2.53 -11.18
C MET A 96 -3.94 4.05 -11.36
N GLY A 97 -4.59 4.76 -10.44
CA GLY A 97 -4.90 6.19 -10.60
C GLY A 97 -3.97 7.12 -9.83
N GLY A 98 -3.61 6.75 -8.63
CA GLY A 98 -2.85 7.61 -7.72
C GLY A 98 -1.39 7.77 -8.09
N GLU A 99 -0.73 6.74 -8.60
CA GLU A 99 0.67 6.76 -8.99
C GLU A 99 0.93 7.70 -10.19
N PRO A 100 0.20 7.60 -11.31
CA PRO A 100 0.32 8.57 -12.39
C PRO A 100 0.04 10.01 -11.95
N TYR A 101 -0.94 10.21 -11.07
CA TYR A 101 -1.23 11.53 -10.50
C TYR A 101 -0.04 12.07 -9.68
N ARG A 102 0.53 11.25 -8.78
CA ARG A 102 1.71 11.63 -7.99
C ARG A 102 2.90 11.99 -8.87
N ILE A 103 3.19 11.18 -9.90
CA ILE A 103 4.28 11.44 -10.85
C ILE A 103 4.05 12.77 -11.57
N MET A 104 2.85 12.98 -12.10
CA MET A 104 2.51 14.17 -12.87
C MET A 104 2.65 15.46 -12.04
N GLU A 105 2.16 15.44 -10.80
CA GLU A 105 2.19 16.59 -9.90
C GLU A 105 3.56 16.83 -9.27
N LEU A 106 4.39 15.79 -9.12
CA LEU A 106 5.76 15.92 -8.59
C LEU A 106 6.78 16.35 -9.67
N THR A 107 6.53 15.98 -10.92
CA THR A 107 7.43 16.26 -12.06
C THR A 107 7.93 17.72 -12.16
N PRO A 108 7.10 18.76 -11.92
CA PRO A 108 7.57 20.17 -11.99
C PRO A 108 8.65 20.52 -10.96
N TYR A 109 8.76 19.74 -9.88
CA TYR A 109 9.69 19.99 -8.77
C TYR A 109 11.00 19.22 -8.91
N VAL A 110 10.96 18.00 -9.42
CA VAL A 110 12.11 17.09 -9.40
C VAL A 110 12.45 16.48 -10.78
N GLY A 111 11.70 16.85 -11.81
CA GLY A 111 11.82 16.24 -13.15
C GLY A 111 11.14 14.87 -13.26
N VAL A 112 10.93 14.41 -14.51
CA VAL A 112 10.17 13.18 -14.80
C VAL A 112 10.84 11.93 -14.23
N SER A 113 12.16 11.80 -14.40
CA SER A 113 12.91 10.62 -13.98
C SER A 113 12.86 10.43 -12.46
N LYS A 114 13.17 11.48 -11.68
CA LYS A 114 13.13 11.42 -10.21
C LYS A 114 11.71 11.28 -9.68
N ALA A 115 10.72 11.96 -10.27
CA ALA A 115 9.32 11.79 -9.89
C ALA A 115 8.87 10.34 -10.05
N THR A 116 9.15 9.74 -11.22
CA THR A 116 8.76 8.35 -11.52
C THR A 116 9.48 7.36 -10.63
N SER A 117 10.80 7.46 -10.48
CA SER A 117 11.57 6.54 -9.64
C SER A 117 11.18 6.63 -8.17
N SER A 118 10.93 7.84 -7.64
CA SER A 118 10.53 8.01 -6.23
C SER A 118 9.16 7.41 -5.95
N VAL A 119 8.20 7.54 -6.88
CA VAL A 119 6.86 6.94 -6.74
C VAL A 119 6.93 5.42 -6.84
N ILE A 120 7.65 4.87 -7.82
CA ILE A 120 7.85 3.42 -7.96
C ILE A 120 8.49 2.86 -6.70
N LEU A 121 9.56 3.49 -6.22
CA LEU A 121 10.28 3.04 -5.03
C LEU A 121 9.41 3.12 -3.78
N TYR A 122 8.61 4.17 -3.62
CA TYR A 122 7.65 4.30 -2.53
C TYR A 122 6.61 3.17 -2.55
N VAL A 123 6.01 2.88 -3.70
CA VAL A 123 5.06 1.77 -3.87
C VAL A 123 5.73 0.43 -3.57
N MET A 124 6.96 0.22 -4.06
CA MET A 124 7.73 -0.99 -3.75
C MET A 124 7.99 -1.12 -2.25
N MET A 125 8.36 -0.04 -1.54
CA MET A 125 8.53 -0.04 -0.08
C MET A 125 7.23 -0.37 0.64
N HIS A 126 6.11 0.21 0.16
CA HIS A 126 4.79 -0.06 0.70
C HIS A 126 4.42 -1.55 0.59
N ILE A 127 4.63 -2.17 -0.57
CA ILE A 127 4.40 -3.60 -0.80
C ILE A 127 5.39 -4.44 0.02
N PHE A 128 6.67 -4.06 0.05
CA PHE A 128 7.71 -4.78 0.78
C PHE A 128 7.46 -4.81 2.29
N SER A 129 6.92 -3.71 2.84
CA SER A 129 6.53 -3.66 4.24
C SER A 129 5.38 -4.60 4.59
N HIS A 130 4.47 -4.95 3.66
CA HIS A 130 3.45 -5.98 3.90
C HIS A 130 4.07 -7.34 4.15
N PHE A 131 5.04 -7.76 3.33
CA PHE A 131 5.70 -9.06 3.52
C PHE A 131 6.44 -9.14 4.85
N TRP A 132 7.10 -8.06 5.27
CA TRP A 132 7.72 -7.98 6.59
C TRP A 132 6.68 -8.02 7.71
N PHE A 133 5.57 -7.31 7.56
CA PHE A 133 4.50 -7.28 8.54
C PHE A 133 3.87 -8.67 8.73
N TRP A 134 3.53 -9.35 7.63
CA TRP A 134 3.01 -10.73 7.69
C TRP A 134 4.03 -11.71 8.27
N PHE A 135 5.28 -11.60 7.88
CA PHE A 135 6.33 -12.47 8.41
C PHE A 135 6.52 -12.29 9.92
N LEU A 136 6.58 -11.05 10.41
CA LEU A 136 6.69 -10.76 11.85
C LEU A 136 5.44 -11.19 12.62
N SER A 137 4.26 -11.09 12.03
CA SER A 137 3.01 -11.53 12.65
C SER A 137 2.94 -13.05 12.88
N ILE A 138 3.70 -13.86 12.12
CA ILE A 138 3.83 -15.31 12.39
C ILE A 138 4.45 -15.53 13.76
N PHE A 139 5.53 -14.82 14.08
CA PHE A 139 6.18 -14.95 15.39
C PHE A 139 5.28 -14.46 16.52
N LEU A 140 4.54 -13.36 16.29
CA LEU A 140 3.57 -12.85 17.22
C LEU A 140 2.48 -13.90 17.51
N TYR A 141 1.95 -14.56 16.47
CA TYR A 141 0.96 -15.64 16.64
C TYR A 141 1.50 -16.82 17.46
N ILE A 142 2.70 -17.31 17.13
CA ILE A 142 3.34 -18.42 17.83
C ILE A 142 3.59 -18.09 19.32
N PHE A 143 3.85 -16.81 19.60
CA PHE A 143 4.08 -16.35 20.99
C PHE A 143 2.80 -16.25 21.81
N LEU A 144 1.67 -15.89 21.18
CA LEU A 144 0.40 -15.64 21.88
C LEU A 144 -0.51 -16.85 21.93
N TYR A 145 -0.46 -17.73 20.92
CA TYR A 145 -1.43 -18.80 20.73
C TYR A 145 -0.79 -20.19 20.62
N PRO A 146 -1.47 -21.22 21.12
CA PRO A 146 -1.01 -22.60 20.93
C PRO A 146 -1.09 -22.98 19.45
N VAL A 147 -0.04 -23.64 18.95
CA VAL A 147 0.07 -24.01 17.55
C VAL A 147 -0.24 -25.48 17.36
N ASN A 148 -1.32 -25.80 16.64
CA ASN A 148 -1.65 -27.16 16.24
C ASN A 148 -0.97 -27.54 14.91
N THR A 149 -1.02 -28.82 14.51
CA THR A 149 -0.35 -29.31 13.29
C THR A 149 -0.81 -28.57 12.02
N PHE A 150 -2.10 -28.25 11.91
CA PHE A 150 -2.62 -27.49 10.77
C PHE A 150 -2.02 -26.07 10.73
N MET A 151 -1.97 -25.40 11.87
CA MET A 151 -1.36 -24.05 11.98
C MET A 151 0.13 -24.08 11.69
N VAL A 152 0.87 -25.12 12.11
CA VAL A 152 2.30 -25.27 11.72
C VAL A 152 2.45 -25.29 10.20
N ILE A 153 1.65 -26.08 9.51
CA ILE A 153 1.72 -26.17 8.04
C ILE A 153 1.38 -24.81 7.40
N LEU A 154 0.28 -24.18 7.85
CA LEU A 154 -0.19 -22.91 7.31
C LEU A 154 0.85 -21.79 7.53
N LEU A 155 1.32 -21.61 8.77
CA LEU A 155 2.30 -20.58 9.11
C LEU A 155 3.65 -20.81 8.41
N THR A 156 4.05 -22.08 8.24
CA THR A 156 5.26 -22.40 7.47
C THR A 156 5.10 -22.05 5.99
N ALA A 157 3.95 -22.33 5.39
CA ALA A 157 3.67 -21.98 4.00
C ALA A 157 3.65 -20.45 3.79
N ILE A 158 2.97 -19.71 4.68
CA ILE A 158 2.95 -18.24 4.66
C ILE A 158 4.36 -17.66 4.88
N GLY A 159 5.12 -18.22 5.83
CA GLY A 159 6.49 -17.81 6.13
C GLY A 159 7.42 -18.03 4.93
N ALA A 160 7.34 -19.19 4.29
CA ALA A 160 8.10 -19.48 3.08
C ALA A 160 7.75 -18.51 1.92
N PHE A 161 6.46 -18.23 1.73
CA PHE A 161 6.00 -17.25 0.76
C PHE A 161 6.54 -15.84 1.05
N CYS A 162 6.47 -15.38 2.30
CA CYS A 162 7.00 -14.09 2.72
C CYS A 162 8.53 -14.01 2.51
N LEU A 163 9.27 -15.03 2.94
CA LEU A 163 10.72 -15.08 2.75
C LEU A 163 11.14 -15.07 1.28
N LEU A 164 10.41 -15.82 0.44
CA LEU A 164 10.61 -15.81 -1.01
C LEU A 164 10.38 -14.42 -1.59
N ALA A 165 9.29 -13.75 -1.21
CA ALA A 165 8.99 -12.40 -1.64
C ALA A 165 10.05 -11.40 -1.15
N ILE A 166 10.44 -11.45 0.13
CA ILE A 166 11.49 -10.62 0.71
C ILE A 166 12.81 -10.79 -0.05
N TYR A 167 13.18 -12.03 -0.37
CA TYR A 167 14.37 -12.33 -1.18
C TYR A 167 14.28 -11.69 -2.57
N PHE A 168 13.13 -11.84 -3.28
CA PHE A 168 12.95 -11.24 -4.60
C PHE A 168 12.99 -9.70 -4.56
N PHE A 169 12.33 -9.09 -3.59
CA PHE A 169 12.37 -7.63 -3.42
C PHE A 169 13.78 -7.14 -3.14
N THR A 170 14.49 -7.75 -2.18
CA THR A 170 15.87 -7.39 -1.83
C THR A 170 16.80 -7.53 -3.03
N ARG A 171 16.66 -8.62 -3.80
CA ARG A 171 17.43 -8.83 -5.03
C ARG A 171 17.04 -7.84 -6.14
N GLY A 172 15.77 -7.46 -6.19
CA GLY A 172 15.26 -6.47 -7.13
C GLY A 172 15.82 -5.08 -6.87
N TYR A 173 15.83 -4.65 -5.61
CA TYR A 173 16.44 -3.38 -5.22
C TYR A 173 17.94 -3.30 -5.58
N LYS A 174 18.68 -4.42 -5.47
CA LYS A 174 20.10 -4.47 -5.82
C LYS A 174 20.36 -4.41 -7.33
N ASN A 175 19.52 -5.05 -8.12
CA ASN A 175 19.83 -5.35 -9.53
C ASN A 175 18.90 -4.61 -10.52
N GLY A 176 18.06 -3.69 -10.04
CA GLY A 176 16.99 -3.06 -10.82
C GLY A 176 15.83 -4.01 -11.11
N MET A 177 14.61 -3.47 -11.11
CA MET A 177 13.39 -4.24 -11.36
C MET A 177 12.61 -3.75 -12.59
N ALA A 178 12.73 -2.46 -12.97
CA ALA A 178 11.90 -1.90 -14.02
C ALA A 178 12.16 -2.59 -15.37
N VAL A 179 13.41 -2.65 -15.79
CA VAL A 179 13.78 -3.32 -17.05
C VAL A 179 13.39 -4.82 -17.04
N LYS A 180 13.61 -5.51 -15.92
CA LYS A 180 13.29 -6.95 -15.80
C LYS A 180 11.79 -7.21 -15.84
N THR A 181 10.99 -6.39 -15.16
CA THR A 181 9.54 -6.49 -15.16
C THR A 181 8.98 -6.30 -16.56
N PHE A 182 9.40 -5.26 -17.28
CA PHE A 182 8.97 -5.05 -18.67
C PHE A 182 9.47 -6.15 -19.61
N ARG A 183 10.66 -6.70 -19.38
CA ARG A 183 11.16 -7.85 -20.14
C ARG A 183 10.34 -9.12 -19.87
N PHE A 184 9.87 -9.31 -18.66
CA PHE A 184 8.93 -10.39 -18.31
C PHE A 184 7.56 -10.18 -19.00
N LEU A 185 7.02 -8.94 -18.99
CA LEU A 185 5.77 -8.61 -19.68
C LEU A 185 5.84 -8.87 -21.20
N GLN A 186 7.02 -8.80 -21.81
CA GLN A 186 7.20 -9.18 -23.22
C GLN A 186 6.96 -10.66 -23.49
N LYS A 187 6.97 -11.53 -22.46
CA LYS A 187 6.65 -12.96 -22.59
C LYS A 187 5.16 -13.25 -22.57
N VAL A 188 4.33 -12.28 -22.14
CA VAL A 188 2.88 -12.41 -22.07
C VAL A 188 2.28 -12.11 -23.45
N PRO A 189 1.61 -13.08 -24.13
CA PRO A 189 1.21 -12.94 -25.53
C PRO A 189 0.36 -11.71 -25.82
N PHE A 190 -0.57 -11.37 -24.93
CA PHE A 190 -1.55 -10.30 -25.10
C PHE A 190 -0.95 -8.88 -25.08
N ILE A 191 0.12 -8.65 -24.29
CA ILE A 191 0.75 -7.33 -24.10
C ILE A 191 2.16 -7.25 -24.70
N ARG A 192 2.64 -8.34 -25.32
CA ARG A 192 4.01 -8.46 -25.85
C ARG A 192 4.40 -7.31 -26.78
N LYS A 193 3.55 -6.99 -27.76
CA LYS A 193 3.85 -5.94 -28.75
C LYS A 193 3.97 -4.56 -28.11
N TRP A 194 3.05 -4.25 -27.20
CA TRP A 194 3.06 -2.99 -26.44
C TRP A 194 4.28 -2.91 -25.54
N ALA A 195 4.56 -3.92 -24.73
CA ALA A 195 5.71 -3.97 -23.82
C ALA A 195 7.04 -3.86 -24.58
N HIS A 196 7.18 -4.51 -25.72
CA HIS A 196 8.37 -4.39 -26.57
C HIS A 196 8.56 -2.97 -27.09
N SER A 197 7.52 -2.36 -27.68
CA SER A 197 7.57 -0.98 -28.17
C SER A 197 7.88 0.02 -27.06
N PHE A 198 7.31 -0.20 -25.86
CA PHE A 198 7.56 0.65 -24.71
C PHE A 198 9.00 0.55 -24.21
N VAL A 199 9.55 -0.65 -24.06
CA VAL A 199 10.95 -0.87 -23.65
C VAL A 199 11.93 -0.22 -24.64
N VAL A 200 11.71 -0.39 -25.94
CA VAL A 200 12.57 0.21 -26.96
C VAL A 200 12.55 1.74 -26.90
N LYS A 201 11.35 2.33 -26.73
CA LYS A 201 11.19 3.79 -26.70
C LYS A 201 11.66 4.44 -25.40
N GLN A 202 11.60 3.72 -24.28
CA GLN A 202 11.86 4.25 -22.94
C GLN A 202 13.04 3.58 -22.24
N LYS A 203 13.94 2.95 -23.01
CA LYS A 203 15.07 2.18 -22.46
C LYS A 203 15.89 2.99 -21.48
N ASP A 204 16.33 4.18 -21.90
CA ASP A 204 17.18 5.05 -21.08
C ASP A 204 16.46 5.50 -19.80
N THR A 205 15.17 5.80 -19.88
CA THR A 205 14.35 6.16 -18.72
C THR A 205 14.23 4.98 -17.74
N LEU A 206 14.00 3.77 -18.24
CA LEU A 206 13.90 2.57 -17.41
C LEU A 206 15.24 2.22 -16.74
N GLU A 207 16.35 2.36 -17.46
CA GLU A 207 17.70 2.16 -16.91
C GLU A 207 18.05 3.22 -15.86
N GLN A 208 17.64 4.49 -16.04
CA GLN A 208 17.78 5.54 -15.04
C GLN A 208 16.96 5.25 -13.78
N ILE A 209 15.70 4.78 -13.93
CA ILE A 209 14.85 4.38 -12.81
C ILE A 209 15.52 3.24 -12.03
N ASP A 210 15.98 2.19 -12.71
CA ASP A 210 16.64 1.05 -12.08
C ASP A 210 17.93 1.47 -11.37
N SER A 211 18.72 2.38 -11.96
CA SER A 211 19.92 2.90 -11.34
C SER A 211 19.62 3.70 -10.07
N GLN A 212 18.60 4.53 -10.06
CA GLN A 212 18.19 5.30 -8.87
C GLN A 212 17.68 4.39 -7.75
N ILE A 213 16.94 3.33 -8.07
CA ILE A 213 16.48 2.34 -7.09
C ILE A 213 17.69 1.58 -6.48
N ALA A 214 18.61 1.15 -7.32
CA ALA A 214 19.82 0.46 -6.88
C ALA A 214 20.73 1.36 -6.03
N LEU A 215 20.89 2.63 -6.39
CA LEU A 215 21.64 3.62 -5.63
C LEU A 215 21.08 3.79 -4.22
N LEU A 216 19.79 3.97 -4.06
CA LEU A 216 19.16 4.13 -2.75
C LEU A 216 19.46 2.91 -1.86
N HIS A 217 19.32 1.69 -2.40
CA HIS A 217 19.58 0.47 -1.63
C HIS A 217 21.06 0.27 -1.28
N SER A 218 21.98 0.62 -2.18
CA SER A 218 23.40 0.33 -2.01
C SER A 218 24.18 1.43 -1.28
N GLN A 219 23.90 2.70 -1.60
CA GLN A 219 24.64 3.85 -1.10
C GLN A 219 23.92 4.56 0.04
N HIS A 220 22.59 4.61 0.03
CA HIS A 220 21.75 5.32 1.00
C HIS A 220 20.95 4.38 1.88
N LYS A 221 21.63 3.40 2.49
CA LYS A 221 21.02 2.35 3.33
C LYS A 221 20.17 2.91 4.46
N ILE A 222 20.61 4.02 5.07
CA ILE A 222 19.86 4.64 6.17
C ILE A 222 18.50 5.11 5.67
N THR A 223 18.44 5.80 4.54
CA THR A 223 17.18 6.25 3.92
C THR A 223 16.28 5.07 3.58
N PHE A 224 16.88 4.00 2.98
CA PHE A 224 16.14 2.79 2.63
C PHE A 224 15.49 2.12 3.85
N TYR A 225 16.27 1.82 4.89
CA TYR A 225 15.75 1.15 6.08
C TYR A 225 14.84 2.06 6.91
N SER A 226 15.10 3.37 6.95
CA SER A 226 14.21 4.34 7.61
C SER A 226 12.84 4.42 6.92
N ALA A 227 12.82 4.45 5.57
CA ALA A 227 11.58 4.42 4.82
C ALA A 227 10.80 3.12 5.07
N LEU A 228 11.47 1.97 5.08
CA LEU A 228 10.85 0.68 5.41
C LEU A 228 10.30 0.64 6.84
N LEU A 229 11.04 1.12 7.82
CA LEU A 229 10.61 1.18 9.22
C LEU A 229 9.40 2.11 9.40
N LEU A 230 9.38 3.25 8.71
CA LEU A 230 8.20 4.14 8.72
C LEU A 230 6.97 3.44 8.13
N GLU A 231 7.10 2.73 7.01
CA GLU A 231 5.99 1.96 6.43
C GLU A 231 5.49 0.87 7.38
N LEU A 232 6.39 0.12 8.04
CA LEU A 232 6.03 -0.86 9.06
C LEU A 232 5.35 -0.22 10.27
N SER A 233 5.87 0.90 10.76
CA SER A 233 5.28 1.64 11.88
C SER A 233 3.87 2.14 11.56
N ALA A 234 3.65 2.63 10.34
CA ALA A 234 2.33 3.05 9.89
C ALA A 234 1.33 1.88 9.89
N ARG A 235 1.76 0.66 9.53
CA ARG A 235 0.92 -0.54 9.58
C ARG A 235 0.58 -0.96 11.00
N ILE A 236 1.57 -1.00 11.88
CA ILE A 236 1.33 -1.31 13.29
C ILE A 236 0.39 -0.26 13.88
N LEU A 237 0.59 1.02 13.58
CA LEU A 237 -0.28 2.08 14.05
C LEU A 237 -1.72 1.92 13.51
N SER A 238 -1.89 1.48 12.26
CA SER A 238 -3.23 1.27 11.69
C SER A 238 -4.01 0.13 12.36
N SER A 239 -3.36 -0.82 13.08
CA SER A 239 -4.07 -1.83 13.87
C SER A 239 -4.85 -1.24 15.04
N LEU A 240 -4.50 -0.03 15.49
CA LEU A 240 -5.27 0.69 16.52
C LEU A 240 -6.68 1.05 16.05
N GLU A 241 -6.93 1.18 14.75
CA GLU A 241 -8.29 1.33 14.22
C GLU A 241 -9.16 0.13 14.63
N ILE A 242 -8.65 -1.10 14.40
CA ILE A 242 -9.34 -2.34 14.77
C ILE A 242 -9.55 -2.39 16.29
N TYR A 243 -8.52 -2.04 17.05
CA TYR A 243 -8.60 -1.99 18.52
C TYR A 243 -9.69 -1.03 18.99
N ILE A 244 -9.73 0.20 18.45
CA ILE A 244 -10.72 1.21 18.82
C ILE A 244 -12.13 0.71 18.45
N ILE A 245 -12.32 0.19 17.24
CA ILE A 245 -13.63 -0.31 16.80
C ILE A 245 -14.08 -1.47 17.68
N LEU A 246 -13.25 -2.50 17.86
CA LEU A 246 -13.62 -3.68 18.65
C LEU A 246 -13.87 -3.33 20.12
N SER A 247 -13.11 -2.40 20.71
CA SER A 247 -13.29 -1.99 22.10
C SER A 247 -14.64 -1.33 22.38
N VAL A 248 -15.33 -0.80 21.36
CA VAL A 248 -16.70 -0.28 21.49
C VAL A 248 -17.73 -1.42 21.59
N PHE A 249 -17.45 -2.57 20.99
CA PHE A 249 -18.36 -3.70 20.91
C PHE A 249 -18.04 -4.80 21.91
N THR A 250 -16.77 -4.97 22.31
CA THR A 250 -16.29 -6.05 23.16
C THR A 250 -15.34 -5.51 24.25
N PRO A 251 -15.62 -5.71 25.55
CA PRO A 251 -14.83 -5.11 26.61
C PRO A 251 -13.44 -5.72 26.84
N ALA A 252 -13.13 -6.87 26.25
CA ALA A 252 -11.89 -7.62 26.48
C ALA A 252 -11.06 -7.78 25.20
N VAL A 253 -10.75 -6.65 24.54
CA VAL A 253 -9.91 -6.66 23.32
C VAL A 253 -8.44 -6.51 23.67
N ASN A 254 -7.61 -7.44 23.19
CA ASN A 254 -6.16 -7.33 23.29
C ASN A 254 -5.58 -6.61 22.05
N GLY A 255 -4.69 -5.64 22.27
CA GLY A 255 -4.07 -4.91 21.17
C GLY A 255 -3.23 -5.78 20.22
N TRP A 256 -2.63 -6.84 20.71
CA TRP A 256 -1.85 -7.77 19.88
C TRP A 256 -2.73 -8.59 18.95
N ASP A 257 -3.94 -8.95 19.39
CA ASP A 257 -4.92 -9.64 18.55
C ASP A 257 -5.34 -8.75 17.37
N CYS A 258 -5.48 -7.44 17.60
CA CYS A 258 -5.78 -6.48 16.56
C CYS A 258 -4.66 -6.39 15.49
N VAL A 259 -3.40 -6.55 15.88
CA VAL A 259 -2.28 -6.65 14.94
C VAL A 259 -2.39 -7.93 14.10
N LEU A 260 -2.74 -9.08 14.72
CA LEU A 260 -2.94 -10.34 14.00
C LEU A 260 -4.16 -10.29 13.08
N ILE A 261 -5.28 -9.71 13.53
CA ILE A 261 -6.47 -9.49 12.71
C ILE A 261 -6.13 -8.66 11.47
N LEU A 262 -5.37 -7.54 11.64
CA LEU A 262 -4.93 -6.73 10.52
C LEU A 262 -3.99 -7.51 9.59
N ALA A 263 -3.06 -8.28 10.13
CA ALA A 263 -2.13 -9.07 9.33
C ALA A 263 -2.87 -10.10 8.47
N PHE A 264 -3.79 -10.87 9.07
CA PHE A 264 -4.57 -11.88 8.37
C PHE A 264 -5.51 -11.25 7.32
N SER A 265 -6.31 -10.25 7.70
CA SER A 265 -7.24 -9.59 6.77
C SER A 265 -6.52 -8.91 5.61
N SER A 266 -5.35 -8.27 5.86
CA SER A 266 -4.56 -7.67 4.81
C SER A 266 -3.89 -8.70 3.90
N LEU A 267 -3.41 -9.84 4.44
CA LEU A 267 -2.88 -10.95 3.64
C LEU A 267 -3.96 -11.50 2.71
N PHE A 268 -5.14 -11.81 3.27
CA PHE A 268 -6.27 -12.34 2.52
C PHE A 268 -6.71 -11.36 1.41
N SER A 269 -6.89 -10.09 1.74
CA SER A 269 -7.27 -9.05 0.77
C SER A 269 -6.25 -8.89 -0.35
N ASN A 270 -4.95 -8.97 -0.04
CA ASN A 270 -3.90 -8.85 -1.05
C ASN A 270 -3.74 -10.12 -1.90
N LEU A 271 -4.08 -11.31 -1.41
CA LEU A 271 -4.12 -12.53 -2.21
C LEU A 271 -5.29 -12.51 -3.22
N ILE A 272 -6.39 -11.87 -2.86
CA ILE A 272 -7.61 -11.80 -3.69
C ILE A 272 -7.69 -10.45 -4.45
N PHE A 273 -6.57 -9.81 -4.71
CA PHE A 273 -6.49 -8.47 -5.33
C PHE A 273 -7.12 -8.39 -6.74
N PHE A 274 -7.42 -9.52 -7.38
CA PHE A 274 -8.09 -9.58 -8.69
C PHE A 274 -9.56 -9.12 -8.65
N PHE A 275 -10.20 -9.08 -7.48
CA PHE A 275 -11.57 -8.57 -7.37
C PHE A 275 -11.60 -7.05 -7.48
N PRO A 276 -12.45 -6.50 -8.37
CA PRO A 276 -12.62 -5.06 -8.48
C PRO A 276 -12.98 -4.44 -7.11
N MET A 277 -12.28 -3.35 -6.74
CA MET A 277 -12.47 -2.58 -5.51
C MET A 277 -12.20 -3.35 -4.20
N GLN A 278 -11.73 -4.62 -4.25
CA GLN A 278 -11.54 -5.50 -3.09
C GLN A 278 -12.79 -5.66 -2.19
N LEU A 279 -13.98 -5.32 -2.72
CA LEU A 279 -15.24 -5.44 -2.02
C LEU A 279 -15.54 -6.89 -1.70
N GLY A 280 -15.92 -7.15 -0.46
CA GLY A 280 -16.17 -8.50 0.06
C GLY A 280 -14.91 -9.26 0.48
N ALA A 281 -13.77 -9.05 -0.18
CA ALA A 281 -12.51 -9.73 0.19
C ALA A 281 -11.92 -9.18 1.49
N ARG A 282 -11.98 -7.86 1.67
CA ARG A 282 -11.49 -7.18 2.88
C ARG A 282 -12.43 -7.44 4.06
N GLU A 283 -13.72 -7.31 3.84
CA GLU A 283 -14.77 -7.55 4.84
C GLU A 283 -14.81 -9.04 5.25
N GLY A 284 -14.76 -9.95 4.27
CA GLY A 284 -14.69 -11.38 4.53
C GLY A 284 -13.41 -11.80 5.24
N GLY A 285 -12.26 -11.23 4.86
CA GLY A 285 -10.99 -11.44 5.56
C GLY A 285 -11.01 -10.95 7.00
N LEU A 286 -11.66 -9.81 7.25
CA LEU A 286 -11.82 -9.28 8.60
C LEU A 286 -12.77 -10.14 9.44
N ALA A 287 -13.92 -10.55 8.88
CA ALA A 287 -14.87 -11.42 9.56
C ALA A 287 -14.24 -12.76 9.98
N LEU A 288 -13.52 -13.42 9.05
CA LEU A 288 -12.80 -14.67 9.35
C LEU A 288 -11.68 -14.47 10.37
N ALA A 289 -11.02 -13.33 10.39
CA ALA A 289 -9.96 -13.02 11.35
C ALA A 289 -10.52 -12.82 12.77
N VAL A 290 -11.71 -12.23 12.89
CA VAL A 290 -12.37 -11.98 14.19
C VAL A 290 -12.98 -13.26 14.76
N GLU A 291 -13.48 -14.19 13.91
CA GLU A 291 -14.00 -15.49 14.37
C GLU A 291 -12.91 -16.39 14.98
N GLY A 292 -11.64 -16.16 14.65
CA GLY A 292 -10.50 -16.94 15.13
C GLY A 292 -9.85 -16.41 16.40
N VAL A 293 -10.31 -15.28 16.94
CA VAL A 293 -9.79 -14.58 18.11
C VAL A 293 -10.91 -14.39 19.12
#